data_e5d113a7d2709efb9c02e6ce8a11cdd5
#
_entry.id   e5d113a7d2709efb9c02e6ce8a11cdd5
#
_cell.length_a   1.000
_cell.length_b   1.000
_cell.length_c   1.000
_cell.angle_alpha   90.00
_cell.angle_beta   90.00
_cell.angle_gamma   90.00
#
_symmetry.space_group_name_H-M   'P 1'
#
loop_
_entity.id
_entity.type
_entity.pdbx_description
1 polymer ?
#
loop_
_entity_poly.entity_id
_entity_poly.type
_entity_poly.pdbx_seq_one_letter_code
_entity_poly.pdbx_strand_id
1 'polypeptide(L)'
;MLKIDGVFYRYRAAATPALQDVSLSIPAGGVYGLLGPNGAGKTTLISLLAGLLTTSNGSISLNGRPLAEARAASRRAIALVPQDYAFYPMLTVAENLRFFAGVLGLGSREIKVQSDAAIAFARLEQVTDKRAEQLSGGLRRRLNLAIGLLGQPQLLLLDEPTVGVDPQSRHFLLDAIAALPAAGTTVIYTSHYMEEVEAICQRIAIVDQGQVLAEGSLADILHNPEPQVELELDRPLPADIAERYAATPLGHFKFRLFFRLTVELPRLLDELAAAGCTVNRLSLGQQNLEQVFMNLTQRSLRD
;
A
#
# COMPACT_ATOMS: atom_id res chain seq x y z
N MET A 1 -9.74 -5.73 -14.82
CA MET A 1 -8.93 -4.51 -14.92
C MET A 1 -9.78 -3.31 -14.51
N LEU A 2 -9.27 -2.48 -13.62
CA LEU A 2 -9.91 -1.24 -13.18
C LEU A 2 -9.21 -0.07 -13.91
N LYS A 3 -9.99 0.80 -14.56
CA LYS A 3 -9.48 2.02 -15.19
C LYS A 3 -10.14 3.23 -14.54
N ILE A 4 -9.34 4.20 -14.17
CA ILE A 4 -9.72 5.50 -13.63
C ILE A 4 -9.17 6.52 -14.61
N ASP A 5 -9.99 7.49 -15.04
CA ASP A 5 -9.66 8.42 -16.11
C ASP A 5 -10.15 9.82 -15.76
N GLY A 6 -9.21 10.74 -15.51
CA GLY A 6 -9.47 12.14 -15.24
C GLY A 6 -10.37 12.43 -14.03
N VAL A 7 -10.29 11.60 -12.98
CA VAL A 7 -11.19 11.73 -11.82
C VAL A 7 -10.83 12.94 -10.99
N PHE A 8 -11.84 13.79 -10.75
CA PHE A 8 -11.78 14.94 -9.88
C PHE A 8 -12.85 14.83 -8.77
N TYR A 9 -12.46 15.16 -7.55
CA TYR A 9 -13.41 15.19 -6.44
C TYR A 9 -13.08 16.28 -5.42
N ARG A 10 -14.12 17.01 -4.99
CA ARG A 10 -14.03 18.02 -3.93
C ARG A 10 -15.20 17.86 -2.95
N TYR A 11 -14.90 17.78 -1.68
CA TYR A 11 -15.94 17.83 -0.63
C TYR A 11 -16.62 19.20 -0.60
N ARG A 12 -17.92 19.23 -0.32
CA ARG A 12 -18.74 20.47 -0.36
C ARG A 12 -18.17 21.61 0.48
N ALA A 13 -17.58 21.28 1.66
CA ALA A 13 -17.02 22.27 2.59
C ALA A 13 -15.52 22.53 2.41
N ALA A 14 -14.85 21.85 1.47
CA ALA A 14 -13.42 21.96 1.30
C ALA A 14 -13.06 23.07 0.30
N ALA A 15 -12.04 23.88 0.63
CA ALA A 15 -11.48 24.89 -0.25
C ALA A 15 -10.69 24.25 -1.41
N THR A 16 -9.99 23.15 -1.15
CA THR A 16 -9.15 22.45 -2.12
C THR A 16 -9.80 21.12 -2.52
N PRO A 17 -9.61 20.65 -3.77
CA PRO A 17 -10.06 19.32 -4.18
C PRO A 17 -9.26 18.23 -3.46
N ALA A 18 -9.93 17.12 -3.16
CA ALA A 18 -9.30 15.92 -2.59
C ALA A 18 -8.68 15.03 -3.67
N LEU A 19 -9.17 15.11 -4.91
CA LEU A 19 -8.59 14.45 -6.09
C LEU A 19 -8.60 15.42 -7.26
N GLN A 20 -7.49 15.44 -8.03
CA GLN A 20 -7.27 16.36 -9.14
C GLN A 20 -6.73 15.58 -10.34
N ASP A 21 -7.58 15.34 -11.33
CA ASP A 21 -7.22 14.67 -12.59
C ASP A 21 -6.53 13.30 -12.40
N VAL A 22 -7.06 12.50 -11.47
CA VAL A 22 -6.49 11.20 -11.14
C VAL A 22 -6.80 10.21 -12.25
N SER A 23 -5.74 9.69 -12.89
CA SER A 23 -5.81 8.65 -13.92
C SER A 23 -4.90 7.49 -13.53
N LEU A 24 -5.47 6.26 -13.47
CA LEU A 24 -4.77 5.04 -13.05
C LEU A 24 -5.25 3.84 -13.86
N SER A 25 -4.35 2.88 -14.11
CA SER A 25 -4.67 1.64 -14.81
C SER A 25 -4.22 0.43 -13.98
N ILE A 26 -5.17 -0.21 -13.29
CA ILE A 26 -4.92 -1.31 -12.36
C ILE A 26 -5.23 -2.64 -13.05
N PRO A 27 -4.23 -3.48 -13.32
CA PRO A 27 -4.44 -4.81 -13.90
C PRO A 27 -5.19 -5.73 -12.93
N ALA A 28 -5.80 -6.78 -13.46
CA ALA A 28 -6.44 -7.80 -12.63
C ALA A 28 -5.40 -8.77 -12.04
N GLY A 29 -5.71 -9.36 -10.88
CA GLY A 29 -4.97 -10.49 -10.32
C GLY A 29 -3.65 -10.12 -9.65
N GLY A 30 -3.58 -8.95 -8.98
CA GLY A 30 -2.41 -8.53 -8.22
C GLY A 30 -2.76 -7.69 -7.00
N VAL A 31 -1.76 -7.35 -6.19
CA VAL A 31 -1.86 -6.33 -5.15
C VAL A 31 -1.30 -5.02 -5.72
N TYR A 32 -2.16 -4.02 -5.81
CA TYR A 32 -1.81 -2.68 -6.25
C TYR A 32 -1.73 -1.74 -5.05
N GLY A 33 -0.56 -1.16 -4.82
CA GLY A 33 -0.32 -0.23 -3.73
C GLY A 33 -0.73 1.20 -4.09
N LEU A 34 -1.49 1.84 -3.22
CA LEU A 34 -1.79 3.27 -3.29
C LEU A 34 -1.10 3.96 -2.12
N LEU A 35 0.08 4.50 -2.37
CA LEU A 35 0.98 5.06 -1.38
C LEU A 35 0.86 6.59 -1.32
N GLY A 36 0.94 7.16 -0.14
CA GLY A 36 0.97 8.61 0.07
C GLY A 36 0.72 9.00 1.51
N PRO A 37 1.01 10.26 1.88
CA PRO A 37 0.81 10.75 3.23
C PRO A 37 -0.68 10.84 3.61
N ASN A 38 -0.93 11.14 4.87
CA ASN A 38 -2.28 11.44 5.34
C ASN A 38 -2.81 12.69 4.60
N GLY A 39 -4.06 12.62 4.14
CA GLY A 39 -4.67 13.70 3.35
C GLY A 39 -4.31 13.70 1.85
N ALA A 40 -3.51 12.74 1.34
CA ALA A 40 -3.17 12.64 -0.07
C ALA A 40 -4.35 12.34 -1.01
N GLY A 41 -5.50 11.90 -0.48
CA GLY A 41 -6.69 11.55 -1.26
C GLY A 41 -6.95 10.05 -1.36
N LYS A 42 -6.14 9.18 -0.74
CA LYS A 42 -6.26 7.71 -0.79
C LYS A 42 -7.66 7.21 -0.40
N THR A 43 -8.11 7.56 0.81
CA THR A 43 -9.45 7.19 1.31
C THR A 43 -10.59 7.76 0.45
N THR A 44 -10.41 8.95 -0.14
CA THR A 44 -11.38 9.53 -1.06
C THR A 44 -11.48 8.69 -2.34
N LEU A 45 -10.36 8.27 -2.91
CA LEU A 45 -10.34 7.40 -4.08
C LEU A 45 -10.97 6.04 -3.77
N ILE A 46 -10.58 5.41 -2.65
CA ILE A 46 -11.21 4.17 -2.15
C ILE A 46 -12.72 4.33 -2.00
N SER A 47 -13.20 5.45 -1.44
CA SER A 47 -14.63 5.72 -1.26
C SER A 47 -15.39 5.87 -2.57
N LEU A 48 -14.76 6.45 -3.61
CA LEU A 48 -15.32 6.49 -4.97
C LEU A 48 -15.40 5.09 -5.58
N LEU A 49 -14.36 4.28 -5.45
CA LEU A 49 -14.31 2.90 -5.92
C LEU A 49 -15.33 2.01 -5.19
N ALA A 50 -15.47 2.20 -3.89
CA ALA A 50 -16.49 1.55 -3.08
C ALA A 50 -17.91 2.05 -3.40
N GLY A 51 -18.06 3.21 -4.08
CA GLY A 51 -19.32 3.90 -4.42
C GLY A 51 -20.02 4.50 -3.21
N LEU A 52 -19.26 4.81 -2.19
CA LEU A 52 -19.71 5.64 -1.07
C LEU A 52 -19.76 7.12 -1.48
N LEU A 53 -18.95 7.48 -2.47
CA LEU A 53 -18.92 8.79 -3.10
C LEU A 53 -19.19 8.65 -4.61
N THR A 54 -19.65 9.73 -5.22
CA THR A 54 -19.88 9.82 -6.67
C THR A 54 -19.10 11.00 -7.22
N THR A 55 -18.30 10.76 -8.27
CA THR A 55 -17.61 11.84 -8.97
C THR A 55 -18.52 12.47 -10.03
N SER A 56 -18.39 13.77 -10.24
CA SER A 56 -19.04 14.48 -11.35
C SER A 56 -18.14 14.61 -12.59
N ASN A 57 -16.81 14.46 -12.41
CA ASN A 57 -15.82 14.61 -13.48
C ASN A 57 -14.95 13.36 -13.56
N GLY A 58 -14.61 12.99 -14.79
CA GLY A 58 -13.86 11.78 -15.10
C GLY A 58 -14.73 10.52 -15.11
N SER A 59 -14.11 9.39 -15.33
CA SER A 59 -14.79 8.10 -15.40
C SER A 59 -14.03 7.01 -14.68
N ILE A 60 -14.78 6.03 -14.16
CA ILE A 60 -14.23 4.81 -13.54
C ILE A 60 -14.92 3.62 -14.16
N SER A 61 -14.13 2.66 -14.63
CA SER A 61 -14.65 1.42 -15.21
C SER A 61 -13.96 0.17 -14.64
N LEU A 62 -14.74 -0.90 -14.45
CA LEU A 62 -14.25 -2.20 -14.03
C LEU A 62 -14.55 -3.22 -15.16
N ASN A 63 -13.49 -3.88 -15.66
CA ASN A 63 -13.58 -4.82 -16.78
C ASN A 63 -14.30 -4.22 -18.01
N GLY A 64 -14.05 -2.95 -18.31
CA GLY A 64 -14.63 -2.23 -19.46
C GLY A 64 -16.09 -1.76 -19.27
N ARG A 65 -16.69 -1.99 -18.09
CA ARG A 65 -18.04 -1.49 -17.75
C ARG A 65 -17.93 -0.30 -16.79
N PRO A 66 -18.78 0.72 -16.91
CA PRO A 66 -18.87 1.76 -15.89
C PRO A 66 -19.01 1.17 -14.49
N LEU A 67 -18.29 1.73 -13.51
CA LEU A 67 -18.23 1.17 -12.15
C LEU A 67 -19.63 1.04 -11.51
N ALA A 68 -20.50 2.02 -11.74
CA ALA A 68 -21.87 1.98 -11.24
C ALA A 68 -22.67 0.77 -11.80
N GLU A 69 -22.51 0.47 -13.08
CA GLU A 69 -23.15 -0.69 -13.72
C GLU A 69 -22.55 -2.00 -13.24
N ALA A 70 -21.22 -2.08 -13.10
CA ALA A 70 -20.55 -3.26 -12.58
C ALA A 70 -21.04 -3.60 -11.16
N ARG A 71 -21.24 -2.59 -10.32
CA ARG A 71 -21.76 -2.72 -8.95
C ARG A 71 -23.26 -3.10 -8.94
N ALA A 72 -24.05 -2.50 -9.81
CA ALA A 72 -25.46 -2.85 -9.94
C ALA A 72 -25.66 -4.30 -10.40
N ALA A 73 -24.79 -4.79 -11.30
CA ALA A 73 -24.82 -6.17 -11.78
C ALA A 73 -24.41 -7.18 -10.70
N SER A 74 -23.51 -6.82 -9.79
CA SER A 74 -23.08 -7.70 -8.69
C SER A 74 -22.65 -6.89 -7.45
N ARG A 75 -23.44 -6.98 -6.40
CA ARG A 75 -23.11 -6.38 -5.08
C ARG A 75 -21.87 -7.01 -4.44
N ARG A 76 -21.46 -8.18 -4.92
CA ARG A 76 -20.31 -8.95 -4.42
C ARG A 76 -19.02 -8.63 -5.17
N ALA A 77 -19.10 -7.95 -6.33
CA ALA A 77 -17.95 -7.74 -7.20
C ALA A 77 -16.85 -6.89 -6.55
N ILE A 78 -17.24 -5.93 -5.69
CA ILE A 78 -16.33 -5.01 -5.02
C ILE A 78 -16.63 -5.04 -3.54
N ALA A 79 -15.60 -5.26 -2.72
CA ALA A 79 -15.67 -5.18 -1.27
C ALA A 79 -14.71 -4.13 -0.73
N LEU A 80 -15.09 -3.50 0.38
CA LEU A 80 -14.29 -2.54 1.12
C LEU A 80 -14.03 -3.07 2.52
N VAL A 81 -12.77 -3.07 2.92
CA VAL A 81 -12.31 -3.21 4.31
C VAL A 81 -11.81 -1.83 4.74
N PRO A 82 -12.63 -1.06 5.47
CA PRO A 82 -12.26 0.29 5.86
C PRO A 82 -11.24 0.30 6.99
N GLN A 83 -10.63 1.48 7.20
CA GLN A 83 -9.68 1.72 8.28
C GLN A 83 -10.33 1.51 9.66
N ASP A 84 -11.56 1.98 9.86
CA ASP A 84 -12.33 1.69 11.07
C ASP A 84 -12.97 0.30 11.00
N TYR A 85 -13.23 -0.28 12.17
CA TYR A 85 -13.87 -1.60 12.24
C TYR A 85 -15.32 -1.53 11.76
N ALA A 86 -15.66 -2.26 10.70
CA ALA A 86 -16.98 -2.31 10.08
C ALA A 86 -17.74 -3.58 10.48
N PHE A 87 -17.80 -3.88 11.77
CA PHE A 87 -18.54 -5.03 12.31
C PHE A 87 -19.32 -4.61 13.57
N TYR A 88 -20.23 -5.48 14.02
CA TYR A 88 -21.01 -5.25 15.22
C TYR A 88 -20.26 -5.78 16.46
N PRO A 89 -19.84 -4.88 17.40
CA PRO A 89 -19.02 -5.28 18.55
C PRO A 89 -19.70 -6.30 19.47
N MET A 90 -21.03 -6.21 19.61
CA MET A 90 -21.83 -7.08 20.48
C MET A 90 -22.09 -8.47 19.91
N LEU A 91 -21.92 -8.66 18.59
CA LEU A 91 -22.06 -9.96 17.95
C LEU A 91 -20.77 -10.75 18.05
N THR A 92 -20.88 -12.07 18.07
CA THR A 92 -19.75 -12.98 17.97
C THR A 92 -19.11 -12.90 16.56
N VAL A 93 -17.91 -13.47 16.42
CA VAL A 93 -17.25 -13.60 15.11
C VAL A 93 -18.16 -14.31 14.11
N ALA A 94 -18.74 -15.45 14.50
CA ALA A 94 -19.63 -16.24 13.64
C ALA A 94 -20.91 -15.49 13.28
N GLU A 95 -21.50 -14.75 14.23
CA GLU A 95 -22.70 -13.95 13.97
C GLU A 95 -22.43 -12.76 13.05
N ASN A 96 -21.29 -12.08 13.19
CA ASN A 96 -20.88 -11.02 12.28
C ASN A 96 -20.75 -11.55 10.84
N LEU A 97 -20.04 -12.64 10.64
CA LEU A 97 -19.87 -13.23 9.31
C LEU A 97 -21.21 -13.64 8.68
N ARG A 98 -22.10 -14.29 9.45
CA ARG A 98 -23.45 -14.66 8.97
C ARG A 98 -24.26 -13.42 8.59
N PHE A 99 -24.23 -12.38 9.42
CA PHE A 99 -24.94 -11.13 9.17
C PHE A 99 -24.51 -10.49 7.85
N PHE A 100 -23.20 -10.27 7.66
CA PHE A 100 -22.69 -9.64 6.44
C PHE A 100 -22.86 -10.53 5.21
N ALA A 101 -22.72 -11.84 5.33
CA ALA A 101 -23.04 -12.78 4.27
C ALA A 101 -24.53 -12.68 3.85
N GLY A 102 -25.43 -12.52 4.82
CA GLY A 102 -26.85 -12.27 4.56
C GLY A 102 -27.11 -10.94 3.84
N VAL A 103 -26.43 -9.86 4.23
CA VAL A 103 -26.50 -8.53 3.58
C VAL A 103 -26.05 -8.63 2.10
N LEU A 104 -25.05 -9.47 1.80
CA LEU A 104 -24.60 -9.74 0.43
C LEU A 104 -25.58 -10.61 -0.38
N GLY A 105 -26.66 -11.09 0.25
CA GLY A 105 -27.68 -11.95 -0.39
C GLY A 105 -27.18 -13.36 -0.65
N LEU A 106 -26.28 -13.90 0.17
CA LEU A 106 -25.85 -15.28 0.09
C LEU A 106 -26.95 -16.22 0.57
N GLY A 107 -27.15 -17.36 -0.10
CA GLY A 107 -28.06 -18.41 0.35
C GLY A 107 -27.52 -19.15 1.58
N SER A 108 -28.38 -19.81 2.36
CA SER A 108 -28.01 -20.43 3.64
C SER A 108 -26.81 -21.38 3.54
N ARG A 109 -26.69 -22.15 2.45
CA ARG A 109 -25.57 -23.04 2.20
C ARG A 109 -24.28 -22.27 1.90
N GLU A 110 -24.37 -21.20 1.09
CA GLU A 110 -23.23 -20.32 0.78
C GLU A 110 -22.74 -19.59 2.02
N ILE A 111 -23.65 -19.09 2.87
CA ILE A 111 -23.32 -18.42 4.14
C ILE A 111 -22.40 -19.32 4.97
N LYS A 112 -22.78 -20.59 5.16
CA LYS A 112 -21.98 -21.53 5.92
C LYS A 112 -20.60 -21.73 5.29
N VAL A 113 -20.56 -22.09 4.02
CA VAL A 113 -19.31 -22.39 3.30
C VAL A 113 -18.35 -21.19 3.30
N GLN A 114 -18.86 -20.00 2.99
CA GLN A 114 -18.01 -18.81 2.90
C GLN A 114 -17.61 -18.28 4.27
N SER A 115 -18.46 -18.39 5.29
CA SER A 115 -18.08 -18.03 6.67
C SER A 115 -16.99 -18.97 7.19
N ASP A 116 -17.13 -20.27 6.98
CA ASP A 116 -16.12 -21.26 7.40
C ASP A 116 -14.78 -20.99 6.68
N ALA A 117 -14.81 -20.71 5.38
CA ALA A 117 -13.63 -20.36 4.60
C ALA A 117 -12.97 -19.05 5.09
N ALA A 118 -13.76 -18.01 5.38
CA ALA A 118 -13.28 -16.74 5.89
C ALA A 118 -12.67 -16.87 7.30
N ILE A 119 -13.27 -17.69 8.17
CA ILE A 119 -12.75 -18.03 9.50
C ILE A 119 -11.38 -18.70 9.38
N ALA A 120 -11.27 -19.72 8.53
CA ALA A 120 -10.02 -20.45 8.30
C ALA A 120 -8.93 -19.54 7.71
N PHE A 121 -9.27 -18.73 6.70
CA PHE A 121 -8.35 -17.80 6.07
C PHE A 121 -7.78 -16.77 7.07
N ALA A 122 -8.65 -16.21 7.92
CA ALA A 122 -8.27 -15.21 8.92
C ALA A 122 -7.73 -15.82 10.23
N ARG A 123 -7.68 -17.16 10.35
CA ARG A 123 -7.29 -17.91 11.56
C ARG A 123 -8.07 -17.45 12.80
N LEU A 124 -9.40 -17.52 12.69
CA LEU A 124 -10.32 -17.10 13.75
C LEU A 124 -11.04 -18.28 14.43
N GLU A 125 -10.64 -19.54 14.15
CA GLU A 125 -11.31 -20.77 14.61
C GLU A 125 -11.47 -20.82 16.12
N GLN A 126 -10.47 -20.35 16.86
CA GLN A 126 -10.47 -20.41 18.33
C GLN A 126 -11.31 -19.31 19.00
N VAL A 127 -11.86 -18.37 18.22
CA VAL A 127 -12.58 -17.20 18.74
C VAL A 127 -13.94 -17.00 18.09
N THR A 128 -14.45 -17.99 17.36
CA THR A 128 -15.74 -17.91 16.62
C THR A 128 -16.91 -17.51 17.49
N ASP A 129 -16.95 -17.97 18.75
CA ASP A 129 -18.04 -17.73 19.69
C ASP A 129 -17.77 -16.53 20.62
N LYS A 130 -16.61 -15.86 20.49
CA LYS A 130 -16.32 -14.64 21.23
C LYS A 130 -16.97 -13.45 20.57
N ARG A 131 -17.49 -12.51 21.38
CA ARG A 131 -17.96 -11.21 20.89
C ARG A 131 -16.79 -10.41 20.30
N ALA A 132 -17.06 -9.67 19.22
CA ALA A 132 -16.03 -8.90 18.53
C ALA A 132 -15.36 -7.83 19.43
N GLU A 133 -16.10 -7.27 20.40
CA GLU A 133 -15.55 -6.33 21.41
C GLU A 133 -14.50 -6.97 22.35
N GLN A 134 -14.52 -8.30 22.52
CA GLN A 134 -13.61 -9.04 23.38
C GLN A 134 -12.31 -9.46 22.67
N LEU A 135 -12.22 -9.21 21.35
CA LEU A 135 -11.06 -9.55 20.56
C LEU A 135 -9.92 -8.54 20.75
N SER A 136 -8.69 -9.01 20.64
CA SER A 136 -7.52 -8.13 20.51
C SER A 136 -7.59 -7.30 19.23
N GLY A 137 -6.83 -6.20 19.15
CA GLY A 137 -6.78 -5.35 17.95
C GLY A 137 -6.45 -6.14 16.68
N GLY A 138 -5.46 -7.03 16.75
CA GLY A 138 -5.09 -7.89 15.62
C GLY A 138 -6.21 -8.84 15.19
N LEU A 139 -6.90 -9.48 16.15
CA LEU A 139 -8.04 -10.34 15.84
C LEU A 139 -9.23 -9.55 15.27
N ARG A 140 -9.46 -8.32 15.72
CA ARG A 140 -10.47 -7.42 15.13
C ARG A 140 -10.15 -7.09 13.69
N ARG A 141 -8.88 -6.82 13.34
CA ARG A 141 -8.45 -6.59 11.96
C ARG A 141 -8.63 -7.83 11.08
N ARG A 142 -8.32 -9.01 11.63
CA ARG A 142 -8.56 -10.29 10.93
C ARG A 142 -10.06 -10.50 10.67
N LEU A 143 -10.94 -10.18 11.62
CA LEU A 143 -12.38 -10.24 11.43
C LEU A 143 -12.84 -9.24 10.35
N ASN A 144 -12.31 -8.01 10.35
CA ASN A 144 -12.62 -7.00 9.34
C ASN A 144 -12.26 -7.49 7.93
N LEU A 145 -11.06 -8.08 7.78
CA LEU A 145 -10.61 -8.69 6.53
C LEU A 145 -11.50 -9.89 6.13
N ALA A 146 -11.83 -10.77 7.07
CA ALA A 146 -12.68 -11.93 6.83
C ALA A 146 -14.07 -11.53 6.30
N ILE A 147 -14.66 -10.46 6.84
CA ILE A 147 -15.93 -9.90 6.36
C ILE A 147 -15.78 -9.38 4.93
N GLY A 148 -14.71 -8.68 4.61
CA GLY A 148 -14.44 -8.19 3.26
C GLY A 148 -14.27 -9.29 2.20
N LEU A 149 -13.91 -10.50 2.61
CA LEU A 149 -13.73 -11.65 1.72
C LEU A 149 -15.03 -12.42 1.45
N LEU A 150 -16.10 -12.14 2.21
CA LEU A 150 -17.42 -12.73 1.95
C LEU A 150 -17.90 -12.32 0.55
N GLY A 151 -18.48 -13.25 -0.16
CA GLY A 151 -18.94 -13.01 -1.53
C GLY A 151 -17.85 -13.17 -2.60
N GLN A 152 -16.60 -13.46 -2.22
CA GLN A 152 -15.46 -13.67 -3.12
C GLN A 152 -15.31 -12.52 -4.12
N PRO A 153 -14.96 -11.30 -3.64
CA PRO A 153 -14.92 -10.12 -4.47
C PRO A 153 -13.85 -10.23 -5.57
N GLN A 154 -14.16 -9.71 -6.75
CA GLN A 154 -13.18 -9.53 -7.84
C GLN A 154 -12.20 -8.40 -7.52
N LEU A 155 -12.67 -7.37 -6.80
CA LEU A 155 -11.91 -6.22 -6.35
C LEU A 155 -12.08 -6.02 -4.84
N LEU A 156 -11.00 -6.15 -4.10
CA LEU A 156 -10.95 -5.88 -2.66
C LEU A 156 -10.21 -4.58 -2.40
N LEU A 157 -10.87 -3.65 -1.76
CA LEU A 157 -10.34 -2.36 -1.36
C LEU A 157 -9.96 -2.41 0.12
N LEU A 158 -8.69 -2.19 0.43
CA LEU A 158 -8.16 -2.21 1.80
C LEU A 158 -7.67 -0.81 2.15
N ASP A 159 -8.37 -0.14 3.06
CA ASP A 159 -7.98 1.20 3.51
C ASP A 159 -7.19 1.12 4.82
N GLU A 160 -5.87 1.22 4.70
CA GLU A 160 -4.89 1.17 5.81
C GLU A 160 -5.15 0.01 6.81
N PRO A 161 -5.22 -1.24 6.34
CA PRO A 161 -5.72 -2.37 7.13
C PRO A 161 -4.80 -2.78 8.30
N THR A 162 -3.58 -2.26 8.36
CA THR A 162 -2.55 -2.62 9.36
C THR A 162 -2.32 -1.54 10.41
N VAL A 163 -3.00 -0.40 10.31
CA VAL A 163 -2.84 0.70 11.27
C VAL A 163 -3.30 0.27 12.66
N GLY A 164 -2.45 0.53 13.68
CA GLY A 164 -2.74 0.21 15.08
C GLY A 164 -2.66 -1.27 15.44
N VAL A 165 -1.99 -2.08 14.62
CA VAL A 165 -1.82 -3.53 14.82
C VAL A 165 -0.41 -3.84 15.30
N ASP A 166 -0.30 -4.79 16.22
CA ASP A 166 0.99 -5.30 16.68
C ASP A 166 1.80 -5.94 15.54
N PRO A 167 3.15 -6.03 15.64
CA PRO A 167 4.00 -6.53 14.56
C PRO A 167 3.65 -7.94 14.07
N GLN A 168 3.26 -8.84 14.98
CA GLN A 168 2.92 -10.23 14.62
C GLN A 168 1.63 -10.29 13.82
N SER A 169 0.59 -9.55 14.25
CA SER A 169 -0.68 -9.47 13.55
C SER A 169 -0.53 -8.75 12.21
N ARG A 170 0.35 -7.72 12.13
CA ARG A 170 0.68 -7.03 10.88
C ARG A 170 1.28 -8.00 9.86
N HIS A 171 2.30 -8.75 10.25
CA HIS A 171 2.95 -9.74 9.37
C HIS A 171 1.93 -10.75 8.83
N PHE A 172 1.09 -11.30 9.71
CA PHE A 172 0.02 -12.21 9.29
C PHE A 172 -0.93 -11.58 8.27
N LEU A 173 -1.37 -10.32 8.48
CA LEU A 173 -2.27 -9.64 7.56
C LEU A 173 -1.62 -9.43 6.19
N LEU A 174 -0.35 -9.01 6.16
CA LEU A 174 0.39 -8.81 4.91
C LEU A 174 0.53 -10.12 4.13
N ASP A 175 0.90 -11.21 4.78
CA ASP A 175 0.98 -12.54 4.15
C ASP A 175 -0.37 -13.00 3.60
N ALA A 176 -1.44 -12.82 4.39
CA ALA A 176 -2.79 -13.17 3.99
C ALA A 176 -3.24 -12.34 2.77
N ILE A 177 -2.98 -11.04 2.76
CA ILE A 177 -3.31 -10.14 1.64
C ILE A 177 -2.52 -10.51 0.38
N ALA A 178 -1.22 -10.80 0.53
CA ALA A 178 -0.36 -11.21 -0.59
C ALA A 178 -0.80 -12.52 -1.27
N ALA A 179 -1.52 -13.39 -0.55
CA ALA A 179 -2.04 -14.65 -1.08
C ALA A 179 -3.36 -14.49 -1.87
N LEU A 180 -4.11 -13.39 -1.72
CA LEU A 180 -5.43 -13.20 -2.33
C LEU A 180 -5.44 -13.24 -3.87
N PRO A 181 -4.44 -12.70 -4.57
CA PRO A 181 -4.39 -12.76 -6.03
C PRO A 181 -4.39 -14.18 -6.60
N ALA A 182 -3.81 -15.14 -5.90
CA ALA A 182 -3.83 -16.56 -6.33
C ALA A 182 -5.25 -17.15 -6.37
N ALA A 183 -6.19 -16.58 -5.60
CA ALA A 183 -7.61 -16.92 -5.64
C ALA A 183 -8.42 -16.08 -6.65
N GLY A 184 -7.76 -15.22 -7.45
CA GLY A 184 -8.40 -14.41 -8.49
C GLY A 184 -8.89 -13.03 -8.02
N THR A 185 -8.62 -12.63 -6.77
CA THR A 185 -9.00 -11.32 -6.25
C THR A 185 -7.94 -10.27 -6.62
N THR A 186 -8.37 -9.14 -7.19
CA THR A 186 -7.52 -7.96 -7.34
C THR A 186 -7.61 -7.14 -6.06
N VAL A 187 -6.48 -6.72 -5.52
CA VAL A 187 -6.43 -5.97 -4.26
C VAL A 187 -5.91 -4.56 -4.53
N ILE A 188 -6.61 -3.54 -4.03
CA ILE A 188 -6.07 -2.19 -3.86
C ILE A 188 -5.75 -2.02 -2.38
N TYR A 189 -4.49 -1.79 -2.09
CA TYR A 189 -3.94 -1.67 -0.75
C TYR A 189 -3.47 -0.24 -0.51
N THR A 190 -4.12 0.49 0.40
CA THR A 190 -3.62 1.82 0.80
C THR A 190 -2.75 1.71 2.04
N SER A 191 -1.64 2.41 2.05
CA SER A 191 -0.77 2.55 3.21
C SER A 191 0.02 3.86 3.14
N HIS A 192 0.49 4.31 4.27
CA HIS A 192 1.54 5.30 4.40
C HIS A 192 2.87 4.65 4.86
N TYR A 193 2.87 3.33 5.13
CA TYR A 193 4.06 2.54 5.45
C TYR A 193 4.66 1.93 4.17
N MET A 194 5.78 2.44 3.75
CA MET A 194 6.43 2.05 2.48
C MET A 194 6.92 0.61 2.50
N GLU A 195 7.44 0.16 3.64
CA GLU A 195 7.90 -1.22 3.83
C GLU A 195 6.79 -2.26 3.56
N GLU A 196 5.54 -1.95 3.94
CA GLU A 196 4.40 -2.82 3.67
C GLU A 196 4.10 -2.92 2.17
N VAL A 197 4.14 -1.76 1.49
CA VAL A 197 3.90 -1.67 0.05
C VAL A 197 4.99 -2.40 -0.73
N GLU A 198 6.27 -2.24 -0.33
CA GLU A 198 7.40 -2.97 -0.92
C GLU A 198 7.28 -4.49 -0.72
N ALA A 199 6.73 -4.93 0.42
CA ALA A 199 6.63 -6.34 0.75
C ALA A 199 5.56 -7.08 -0.08
N ILE A 200 4.42 -6.45 -0.39
CA ILE A 200 3.26 -7.17 -0.96
C ILE A 200 2.78 -6.66 -2.32
N CYS A 201 3.16 -5.45 -2.75
CA CYS A 201 2.64 -4.86 -3.97
C CYS A 201 3.55 -5.12 -5.18
N GLN A 202 2.97 -5.48 -6.32
CA GLN A 202 3.67 -5.64 -7.58
C GLN A 202 3.70 -4.35 -8.40
N ARG A 203 2.64 -3.56 -8.27
CA ARG A 203 2.50 -2.25 -8.91
C ARG A 203 2.01 -1.25 -7.90
N ILE A 204 2.39 0.01 -8.06
CA ILE A 204 2.02 1.07 -7.13
C ILE A 204 1.69 2.37 -7.86
N ALA A 205 0.91 3.21 -7.21
CA ALA A 205 0.84 4.63 -7.47
C ALA A 205 1.23 5.42 -6.23
N ILE A 206 2.05 6.44 -6.42
CA ILE A 206 2.40 7.42 -5.40
C ILE A 206 1.48 8.62 -5.59
N VAL A 207 0.74 8.97 -4.54
CA VAL A 207 -0.26 10.04 -4.55
C VAL A 207 0.09 11.08 -3.50
N ASP A 208 0.07 12.35 -3.89
CA ASP A 208 0.15 13.47 -2.95
C ASP A 208 -0.77 14.60 -3.40
N GLN A 209 -1.40 15.29 -2.46
CA GLN A 209 -2.29 16.44 -2.69
C GLN A 209 -3.38 16.17 -3.75
N GLY A 210 -3.89 14.94 -3.80
CA GLY A 210 -4.93 14.53 -4.74
C GLY A 210 -4.44 14.28 -6.17
N GLN A 211 -3.15 14.20 -6.41
CA GLN A 211 -2.55 13.94 -7.71
C GLN A 211 -1.70 12.67 -7.69
N VAL A 212 -1.61 11.99 -8.84
CA VAL A 212 -0.69 10.86 -9.03
C VAL A 212 0.66 11.41 -9.43
N LEU A 213 1.67 11.21 -8.58
CA LEU A 213 3.05 11.66 -8.84
C LEU A 213 3.84 10.64 -9.67
N ALA A 214 3.59 9.36 -9.43
CA ALA A 214 4.21 8.26 -10.17
C ALA A 214 3.28 7.03 -10.17
N GLU A 215 3.28 6.26 -11.26
CA GLU A 215 2.59 4.97 -11.39
C GLU A 215 3.48 4.00 -12.17
N GLY A 216 3.62 2.77 -11.68
CA GLY A 216 4.42 1.76 -12.39
C GLY A 216 4.49 0.44 -11.65
N SER A 217 5.31 -0.50 -12.16
CA SER A 217 5.73 -1.64 -11.35
C SER A 217 6.63 -1.14 -10.22
N LEU A 218 6.62 -1.85 -9.10
CA LEU A 218 7.51 -1.52 -7.98
C LEU A 218 8.98 -1.52 -8.44
N ALA A 219 9.35 -2.48 -9.30
CA ALA A 219 10.70 -2.55 -9.86
C ALA A 219 11.06 -1.31 -10.70
N ASP A 220 10.14 -0.83 -11.56
CA ASP A 220 10.38 0.37 -12.38
C ASP A 220 10.51 1.62 -11.53
N ILE A 221 9.68 1.76 -10.49
CA ILE A 221 9.71 2.91 -9.59
C ILE A 221 10.96 2.93 -8.71
N LEU A 222 11.43 1.76 -8.28
CA LEU A 222 12.67 1.61 -7.51
C LEU A 222 13.92 1.58 -8.40
N HIS A 223 13.74 1.48 -9.73
CA HIS A 223 14.87 1.46 -10.65
C HIS A 223 15.57 2.82 -10.63
N ASN A 224 16.79 2.83 -10.11
CA ASN A 224 17.68 3.97 -10.22
C ASN A 224 18.80 3.61 -11.20
N PRO A 225 18.90 4.28 -12.34
CA PRO A 225 20.01 4.05 -13.28
C PRO A 225 21.38 4.42 -12.68
N GLU A 226 21.40 5.25 -11.63
CA GLU A 226 22.61 5.63 -10.90
C GLU A 226 22.56 5.05 -9.47
N PRO A 227 23.21 3.88 -9.25
CA PRO A 227 23.24 3.28 -7.93
C PRO A 227 23.88 4.23 -6.92
N GLN A 228 23.21 4.39 -5.78
CA GLN A 228 23.69 5.22 -4.68
C GLN A 228 24.54 4.38 -3.74
N VAL A 229 25.67 4.96 -3.31
CA VAL A 229 26.50 4.39 -2.26
C VAL A 229 26.50 5.35 -1.08
N GLU A 230 26.11 4.85 0.09
CA GLU A 230 26.27 5.60 1.34
C GLU A 230 27.53 5.11 2.06
N LEU A 231 28.41 6.05 2.34
CA LEU A 231 29.67 5.84 3.05
C LEU A 231 29.61 6.52 4.41
N GLU A 232 30.09 5.81 5.43
CA GLU A 232 30.42 6.39 6.72
C GLU A 232 31.93 6.20 6.95
N LEU A 233 32.66 7.30 7.14
CA LEU A 233 34.09 7.33 7.28
C LEU A 233 34.49 7.67 8.73
N ASP A 234 35.76 7.46 9.06
CA ASP A 234 36.37 7.88 10.33
C ASP A 234 36.74 9.39 10.36
N ARG A 235 36.75 10.02 9.19
CA ARG A 235 37.16 11.43 8.97
C ARG A 235 36.43 12.07 7.79
N PRO A 236 36.59 13.40 7.56
CA PRO A 236 36.01 14.07 6.40
C PRO A 236 36.49 13.45 5.08
N LEU A 237 35.57 13.35 4.10
CA LEU A 237 35.89 12.93 2.75
C LEU A 237 36.82 13.96 2.08
N PRO A 238 37.92 13.56 1.46
CA PRO A 238 38.80 14.47 0.71
C PRO A 238 38.03 15.20 -0.40
N ALA A 239 38.31 16.48 -0.60
CA ALA A 239 37.56 17.35 -1.49
C ALA A 239 37.62 16.90 -2.96
N ASP A 240 38.75 16.37 -3.42
CA ASP A 240 38.97 15.86 -4.76
C ASP A 240 38.14 14.58 -5.03
N ILE A 241 37.98 13.72 -4.03
CA ILE A 241 37.15 12.52 -4.08
C ILE A 241 35.67 12.95 -4.04
N ALA A 242 35.31 13.90 -3.15
CA ALA A 242 33.96 14.40 -3.05
C ALA A 242 33.46 15.03 -4.36
N GLU A 243 34.28 15.80 -5.04
CA GLU A 243 33.95 16.41 -6.34
C GLU A 243 33.82 15.36 -7.44
N ARG A 244 34.77 14.41 -7.52
CA ARG A 244 34.80 13.37 -8.56
C ARG A 244 33.57 12.47 -8.53
N TYR A 245 33.10 12.13 -7.34
CA TYR A 245 31.95 11.23 -7.14
C TYR A 245 30.66 11.97 -6.78
N ALA A 246 30.59 13.28 -7.00
CA ALA A 246 29.43 14.13 -6.69
C ALA A 246 28.84 13.87 -5.29
N ALA A 247 29.75 13.76 -4.29
CA ALA A 247 29.37 13.36 -2.95
C ALA A 247 28.49 14.41 -2.28
N THR A 248 27.36 13.96 -1.72
CA THR A 248 26.45 14.79 -0.93
C THR A 248 26.60 14.44 0.55
N PRO A 249 26.91 15.40 1.44
CA PRO A 249 26.98 15.12 2.87
C PRO A 249 25.61 14.83 3.46
N LEU A 250 25.51 13.74 4.24
CA LEU A 250 24.30 13.34 4.97
C LEU A 250 24.36 13.59 6.47
N GLY A 251 25.54 13.99 6.98
CA GLY A 251 25.79 14.23 8.40
C GLY A 251 27.26 14.08 8.73
N HIS A 252 27.57 13.86 10.03
CA HIS A 252 28.95 13.76 10.50
C HIS A 252 29.66 12.56 9.85
N PHE A 253 30.57 12.84 8.93
CA PHE A 253 31.36 11.87 8.14
C PHE A 253 30.54 10.85 7.34
N LYS A 254 29.25 11.14 7.08
CA LYS A 254 28.39 10.36 6.20
C LYS A 254 28.20 11.07 4.89
N PHE A 255 28.35 10.34 3.79
CA PHE A 255 28.30 10.86 2.43
C PHE A 255 27.49 9.93 1.55
N ARG A 256 26.75 10.50 0.62
CA ARG A 256 26.07 9.80 -0.47
C ARG A 256 26.80 10.12 -1.76
N LEU A 257 27.13 9.05 -2.51
CA LEU A 257 27.82 9.13 -3.79
C LEU A 257 26.99 8.43 -4.87
N PHE A 258 27.13 8.89 -6.11
CA PHE A 258 26.44 8.36 -7.28
C PHE A 258 27.48 7.85 -8.27
N PHE A 259 27.50 6.54 -8.55
CA PHE A 259 28.43 5.97 -9.52
C PHE A 259 28.09 4.52 -9.91
N ARG A 260 28.74 4.02 -10.96
CA ARG A 260 28.58 2.64 -11.44
C ARG A 260 29.32 1.65 -10.54
N LEU A 261 28.58 0.91 -9.73
CA LEU A 261 29.08 0.02 -8.67
C LEU A 261 30.17 -0.95 -9.10
N THR A 262 30.01 -1.61 -10.24
CA THR A 262 30.92 -2.69 -10.67
C THR A 262 32.31 -2.21 -11.09
N VAL A 263 32.43 -0.97 -11.52
CA VAL A 263 33.67 -0.40 -12.08
C VAL A 263 34.33 0.60 -11.13
N GLU A 264 33.51 1.42 -10.47
CA GLU A 264 34.01 2.59 -9.74
C GLU A 264 34.15 2.35 -8.24
N LEU A 265 33.41 1.38 -7.65
CA LEU A 265 33.52 1.08 -6.23
C LEU A 265 34.92 0.58 -5.82
N PRO A 266 35.58 -0.36 -6.52
CA PRO A 266 36.94 -0.76 -6.16
C PRO A 266 37.90 0.42 -6.18
N ARG A 267 37.80 1.26 -7.21
CA ARG A 267 38.65 2.46 -7.35
C ARG A 267 38.43 3.45 -6.23
N LEU A 268 37.17 3.71 -5.86
CA LEU A 268 36.84 4.58 -4.72
C LEU A 268 37.46 4.06 -3.42
N LEU A 269 37.38 2.75 -3.15
CA LEU A 269 37.95 2.14 -1.95
C LEU A 269 39.49 2.27 -1.92
N ASP A 270 40.14 2.10 -3.07
CA ASP A 270 41.61 2.30 -3.19
C ASP A 270 41.99 3.77 -2.97
N GLU A 271 41.25 4.72 -3.54
CA GLU A 271 41.47 6.17 -3.36
C GLU A 271 41.27 6.59 -1.89
N LEU A 272 40.22 6.06 -1.21
CA LEU A 272 39.98 6.31 0.21
C LEU A 272 41.10 5.74 1.09
N ALA A 273 41.56 4.52 0.79
CA ALA A 273 42.66 3.90 1.49
C ALA A 273 43.98 4.69 1.31
N ALA A 274 44.24 5.14 0.09
CA ALA A 274 45.42 5.99 -0.20
C ALA A 274 45.37 7.34 0.51
N ALA A 275 44.16 7.90 0.71
CA ALA A 275 43.95 9.13 1.48
C ALA A 275 43.92 8.90 3.00
N GLY A 276 44.14 7.66 3.47
CA GLY A 276 44.14 7.30 4.89
C GLY A 276 42.77 7.36 5.55
N CYS A 277 41.70 7.29 4.77
CA CYS A 277 40.32 7.21 5.27
C CYS A 277 39.93 5.76 5.55
N THR A 278 39.32 5.50 6.71
CA THR A 278 38.79 4.20 7.05
C THR A 278 37.28 4.20 6.79
N VAL A 279 36.81 3.22 6.03
CA VAL A 279 35.38 3.02 5.78
C VAL A 279 34.77 2.25 6.96
N ASN A 280 33.99 2.93 7.79
CA ASN A 280 33.29 2.33 8.93
C ASN A 280 32.03 1.58 8.48
N ARG A 281 31.32 2.12 7.46
CA ARG A 281 30.11 1.52 6.90
C ARG A 281 30.02 1.86 5.43
N LEU A 282 29.64 0.87 4.63
CA LEU A 282 29.32 1.00 3.22
C LEU A 282 27.95 0.36 3.00
N SER A 283 27.02 1.13 2.52
CA SER A 283 25.70 0.65 2.15
C SER A 283 25.49 0.88 0.65
N LEU A 284 25.24 -0.20 -0.06
CA LEU A 284 24.83 -0.13 -1.46
C LEU A 284 23.34 0.10 -1.47
N GLY A 285 22.91 1.34 -1.67
CA GLY A 285 21.49 1.70 -1.64
C GLY A 285 20.82 1.30 -2.95
N GLN A 286 19.95 0.30 -2.91
CA GLN A 286 18.79 0.34 -3.79
C GLN A 286 17.92 1.48 -3.27
N GLN A 287 17.42 2.32 -4.17
CA GLN A 287 16.47 3.36 -3.81
C GLN A 287 15.23 2.66 -3.21
N ASN A 288 14.90 2.96 -1.95
CA ASN A 288 13.66 2.49 -1.35
C ASN A 288 12.52 3.46 -1.67
N LEU A 289 11.28 3.05 -1.45
CA LEU A 289 10.11 3.89 -1.73
C LEU A 289 10.13 5.21 -0.95
N GLU A 290 10.73 5.24 0.23
CA GLU A 290 10.87 6.46 1.03
C GLU A 290 11.73 7.51 0.33
N GLN A 291 12.85 7.10 -0.23
CA GLN A 291 13.73 7.99 -1.01
C GLN A 291 13.05 8.47 -2.29
N VAL A 292 12.35 7.56 -3.00
CA VAL A 292 11.56 7.94 -4.20
C VAL A 292 10.51 8.97 -3.82
N PHE A 293 9.77 8.73 -2.75
CA PHE A 293 8.72 9.62 -2.27
C PHE A 293 9.30 11.01 -1.89
N MET A 294 10.38 11.03 -1.12
CA MET A 294 11.05 12.29 -0.75
C MET A 294 11.53 13.08 -1.97
N ASN A 295 12.09 12.39 -2.98
CA ASN A 295 12.53 13.02 -4.22
C ASN A 295 11.37 13.62 -5.01
N LEU A 296 10.22 12.93 -5.09
CA LEU A 296 9.04 13.38 -5.82
C LEU A 296 8.30 14.53 -5.12
N THR A 297 8.24 14.51 -3.80
CA THR A 297 7.46 15.48 -3.03
C THR A 297 8.31 16.64 -2.49
N GLN A 298 9.65 16.53 -2.51
CA GLN A 298 10.59 17.43 -1.80
C GLN A 298 10.26 17.59 -0.31
N ARG A 299 9.59 16.60 0.28
CA ARG A 299 9.12 16.61 1.67
C ARG A 299 9.32 15.23 2.27
N SER A 300 9.72 15.17 3.55
CA SER A 300 9.60 13.93 4.33
C SER A 300 8.12 13.56 4.51
N LEU A 301 7.84 12.27 4.70
CA LEU A 301 6.51 11.86 5.15
C LEU A 301 6.17 12.67 6.40
N ARG A 302 5.03 13.32 6.37
CA ARG A 302 4.49 14.00 7.54
C ARG A 302 3.81 12.93 8.40
N ASP A 303 4.26 12.82 9.64
CA ASP A 303 3.58 12.06 10.70
C ASP A 303 2.13 12.54 10.92
#